data_6ca3b43eaa9d9942a90339af33058d0c
#
_entry.id   6ca3b43eaa9d9942a90339af33058d0c
#
_cell.length_a   1.000
_cell.length_b   1.000
_cell.length_c   1.000
_cell.angle_alpha   90.00
_cell.angle_beta   90.00
_cell.angle_gamma   90.00
#
_symmetry.space_group_name_H-M   'P 1'
#
loop_
_entity.id
_entity.type
_entity.pdbx_description
1 polymer ?
#
loop_
_entity_poly.entity_id
_entity_poly.type
_entity_poly.pdbx_seq_one_letter_code
_entity_poly.pdbx_strand_id
1 'polypeptide(L)'
;MELRGSVVVVTGASSGFGELTALRFGRAGARVVLAARRLERLEALAERIASEGGSALAVGCDVTELDQLTELRDRVATTFERCDVLINNAGIRGGGPFETTDIEYLNRVVDVNLRGVVLGTKLFLPMMLGRGRGHIVNVASLAGRFATPGAAIYSATKHAVVALSEALYHELGPKGILVTSVNPGFSPTEGFPATGPSIVRLDPDDVAKLIVDVVRKGTAPEISIPRALAALQAFRVLTPPLYRWGVGTISRRYRSGGSPEG
;
A
#
# COMPACT_ATOMS: atom_id res chain seq x y z
N MET A 1 7.71 -9.49 15.02
CA MET A 1 8.86 -10.06 14.26
C MET A 1 10.11 -9.24 14.53
N GLU A 2 11.28 -9.87 14.64
CA GLU A 2 12.55 -9.16 14.66
C GLU A 2 12.86 -8.62 13.25
N LEU A 3 13.28 -7.35 13.17
CA LEU A 3 13.54 -6.70 11.90
C LEU A 3 14.99 -6.85 11.44
N ARG A 4 15.94 -6.89 12.39
CA ARG A 4 17.36 -7.05 12.07
C ARG A 4 17.61 -8.35 11.32
N GLY A 5 18.24 -8.23 10.13
CA GLY A 5 18.53 -9.36 9.26
C GLY A 5 17.31 -9.96 8.53
N SER A 6 16.09 -9.45 8.76
CA SER A 6 14.91 -9.89 7.96
C SER A 6 15.01 -9.38 6.52
N VAL A 7 14.49 -10.13 5.56
CA VAL A 7 14.39 -9.75 4.16
C VAL A 7 13.03 -9.14 3.90
N VAL A 8 13.02 -7.86 3.52
CA VAL A 8 11.82 -7.05 3.34
C VAL A 8 11.75 -6.58 1.90
N VAL A 9 10.73 -6.99 1.15
CA VAL A 9 10.47 -6.53 -0.21
C VAL A 9 9.45 -5.39 -0.15
N VAL A 10 9.77 -4.24 -0.78
CA VAL A 10 8.90 -3.06 -0.82
C VAL A 10 8.62 -2.69 -2.27
N THR A 11 7.37 -2.83 -2.71
CA THR A 11 6.96 -2.37 -4.05
C THR A 11 6.59 -0.89 -4.02
N GLY A 12 6.82 -0.18 -5.14
CA GLY A 12 6.61 1.27 -5.20
C GLY A 12 7.58 2.06 -4.32
N ALA A 13 8.81 1.55 -4.14
CA ALA A 13 9.81 2.11 -3.24
C ALA A 13 10.47 3.40 -3.74
N SER A 14 10.20 3.86 -4.96
CA SER A 14 10.87 5.02 -5.56
C SER A 14 10.35 6.39 -5.10
N SER A 15 9.33 6.44 -4.26
CA SER A 15 8.79 7.70 -3.68
C SER A 15 7.77 7.45 -2.55
N GLY A 16 7.43 8.49 -1.81
CA GLY A 16 6.34 8.51 -0.85
C GLY A 16 6.45 7.46 0.27
N PHE A 17 5.35 6.78 0.58
CA PHE A 17 5.34 5.79 1.66
C PHE A 17 6.35 4.66 1.45
N GLY A 18 6.53 4.20 0.19
CA GLY A 18 7.44 3.11 -0.12
C GLY A 18 8.89 3.47 0.18
N GLU A 19 9.34 4.66 -0.23
CA GLU A 19 10.68 5.18 0.05
C GLU A 19 10.92 5.31 1.56
N LEU A 20 10.02 6.00 2.27
CA LEU A 20 10.14 6.23 3.71
C LEU A 20 10.08 4.90 4.50
N THR A 21 9.25 3.96 4.07
CA THR A 21 9.15 2.62 4.68
C THR A 21 10.45 1.86 4.48
N ALA A 22 11.02 1.89 3.28
CA ALA A 22 12.28 1.24 2.96
C ALA A 22 13.45 1.80 3.82
N LEU A 23 13.57 3.12 3.93
CA LEU A 23 14.54 3.77 4.80
C LEU A 23 14.42 3.33 6.26
N ARG A 24 13.18 3.28 6.77
CA ARG A 24 12.94 2.86 8.16
C ARG A 24 13.29 1.39 8.40
N PHE A 25 13.01 0.50 7.45
CA PHE A 25 13.44 -0.90 7.54
C PHE A 25 14.96 -1.04 7.47
N GLY A 26 15.63 -0.28 6.58
CA GLY A 26 17.09 -0.24 6.48
C GLY A 26 17.73 0.17 7.81
N ARG A 27 17.25 1.26 8.42
CA ARG A 27 17.69 1.74 9.76
C ARG A 27 17.43 0.71 10.87
N ALA A 28 16.40 -0.10 10.73
CA ALA A 28 16.12 -1.17 11.67
C ALA A 28 17.00 -2.42 11.45
N GLY A 29 17.93 -2.39 10.48
CA GLY A 29 18.86 -3.46 10.17
C GLY A 29 18.26 -4.58 9.30
N ALA A 30 17.15 -4.35 8.63
CA ALA A 30 16.61 -5.26 7.63
C ALA A 30 17.42 -5.20 6.32
N ARG A 31 17.39 -6.29 5.54
CA ARG A 31 17.85 -6.35 4.15
C ARG A 31 16.67 -5.97 3.26
N VAL A 32 16.73 -4.77 2.67
CA VAL A 32 15.57 -4.22 1.96
C VAL A 32 15.71 -4.45 0.47
N VAL A 33 14.69 -5.01 -0.17
CA VAL A 33 14.59 -5.10 -1.63
C VAL A 33 13.64 -4.00 -2.08
N LEU A 34 14.18 -3.08 -2.87
CA LEU A 34 13.51 -1.91 -3.40
C LEU A 34 12.99 -2.21 -4.80
N ALA A 35 11.68 -2.21 -5.01
CA ALA A 35 11.09 -2.52 -6.29
C ALA A 35 10.22 -1.36 -6.81
N ALA A 36 10.52 -0.83 -7.99
CA ALA A 36 9.73 0.16 -8.71
C ALA A 36 10.23 0.29 -10.15
N ARG A 37 9.51 1.04 -11.00
CA ARG A 37 9.87 1.28 -12.40
C ARG A 37 11.10 2.19 -12.58
N ARG A 38 11.31 3.16 -11.66
CA ARG A 38 12.38 4.17 -11.73
C ARG A 38 13.63 3.64 -11.04
N LEU A 39 14.43 2.86 -11.78
CA LEU A 39 15.60 2.17 -11.22
C LEU A 39 16.62 3.14 -10.63
N GLU A 40 16.90 4.24 -11.31
CA GLU A 40 17.85 5.26 -10.85
C GLU A 40 17.50 5.84 -9.47
N ARG A 41 16.20 5.98 -9.17
CA ARG A 41 15.76 6.41 -7.83
C ARG A 41 15.92 5.33 -6.76
N LEU A 42 15.78 4.06 -7.17
CA LEU A 42 16.00 2.94 -6.25
C LEU A 42 17.47 2.76 -5.91
N GLU A 43 18.36 2.99 -6.89
CA GLU A 43 19.81 2.95 -6.69
C GLU A 43 20.25 4.06 -5.74
N ALA A 44 19.82 5.30 -5.95
CA ALA A 44 20.08 6.40 -5.04
C ALA A 44 19.52 6.14 -3.62
N LEU A 45 18.35 5.50 -3.51
CA LEU A 45 17.78 5.11 -2.22
C LEU A 45 18.61 3.99 -1.57
N ALA A 46 19.10 3.03 -2.35
CA ALA A 46 19.94 1.94 -1.85
C ALA A 46 21.29 2.50 -1.32
N GLU A 47 21.90 3.43 -2.03
CA GLU A 47 23.11 4.14 -1.58
C GLU A 47 22.87 4.91 -0.28
N ARG A 48 21.73 5.59 -0.17
CA ARG A 48 21.34 6.28 1.07
C ARG A 48 21.15 5.30 2.23
N ILE A 49 20.50 4.16 2.02
CA ILE A 49 20.34 3.12 3.04
C ILE A 49 21.72 2.58 3.46
N ALA A 50 22.61 2.35 2.49
CA ALA A 50 23.97 1.86 2.76
C ALA A 50 24.81 2.88 3.54
N SER A 51 24.74 4.17 3.22
CA SER A 51 25.44 5.24 3.94
C SER A 51 24.98 5.39 5.41
N GLU A 52 23.74 4.96 5.71
CA GLU A 52 23.17 4.90 7.06
C GLU A 52 23.45 3.53 7.75
N GLY A 53 24.31 2.68 7.17
CA GLY A 53 24.71 1.39 7.74
C GLY A 53 23.72 0.23 7.48
N GLY A 54 22.74 0.43 6.60
CA GLY A 54 21.77 -0.59 6.20
C GLY A 54 22.23 -1.38 4.96
N SER A 55 21.32 -2.24 4.46
CA SER A 55 21.55 -3.04 3.25
C SER A 55 20.31 -2.99 2.35
N ALA A 56 20.49 -2.67 1.08
CA ALA A 56 19.39 -2.64 0.13
C ALA A 56 19.83 -3.18 -1.24
N LEU A 57 18.85 -3.78 -1.95
CA LEU A 57 18.96 -4.25 -3.33
C LEU A 57 17.91 -3.52 -4.18
N ALA A 58 18.35 -2.77 -5.19
CA ALA A 58 17.47 -2.11 -6.15
C ALA A 58 17.10 -3.08 -7.29
N VAL A 59 15.81 -3.15 -7.63
CA VAL A 59 15.29 -3.97 -8.73
C VAL A 59 14.22 -3.18 -9.50
N GLY A 60 14.47 -2.92 -10.79
CA GLY A 60 13.46 -2.33 -11.68
C GLY A 60 12.29 -3.29 -11.86
N CYS A 61 11.06 -2.83 -11.56
CA CYS A 61 9.88 -3.70 -11.63
C CYS A 61 8.60 -2.86 -11.81
N ASP A 62 7.84 -3.15 -12.86
CA ASP A 62 6.43 -2.75 -12.96
C ASP A 62 5.56 -3.88 -12.40
N VAL A 63 4.78 -3.59 -11.36
CA VAL A 63 3.92 -4.58 -10.68
C VAL A 63 2.76 -5.07 -11.54
N THR A 64 2.50 -4.44 -12.69
CA THR A 64 1.50 -4.89 -13.66
C THR A 64 2.03 -6.00 -14.58
N GLU A 65 3.36 -6.17 -14.65
CA GLU A 65 4.03 -7.13 -15.53
C GLU A 65 4.43 -8.39 -14.75
N LEU A 66 3.78 -9.52 -15.08
CA LEU A 66 4.01 -10.79 -14.39
C LEU A 66 5.47 -11.24 -14.48
N ASP A 67 6.10 -11.07 -15.65
CA ASP A 67 7.49 -11.48 -15.88
C ASP A 67 8.46 -10.68 -15.02
N GLN A 68 8.25 -9.36 -14.88
CA GLN A 68 9.08 -8.49 -14.03
C GLN A 68 8.90 -8.81 -12.53
N LEU A 69 7.68 -9.12 -12.10
CA LEU A 69 7.44 -9.59 -10.73
C LEU A 69 8.06 -10.96 -10.48
N THR A 70 8.07 -11.83 -11.48
CA THR A 70 8.73 -13.14 -11.41
C THR A 70 10.24 -12.96 -11.30
N GLU A 71 10.83 -12.10 -12.12
CA GLU A 71 12.26 -11.74 -12.03
C GLU A 71 12.60 -11.16 -10.64
N LEU A 72 11.79 -10.24 -10.12
CA LEU A 72 11.96 -9.70 -8.78
C LEU A 72 11.99 -10.82 -7.72
N ARG A 73 11.03 -11.76 -7.77
CA ARG A 73 10.99 -12.92 -6.88
C ARG A 73 12.25 -13.77 -7.00
N ASP A 74 12.70 -14.03 -8.23
CA ASP A 74 13.90 -14.87 -8.51
C ASP A 74 15.18 -14.19 -8.02
N ARG A 75 15.30 -12.87 -8.20
CA ARG A 75 16.39 -12.06 -7.63
C ARG A 75 16.43 -12.16 -6.10
N VAL A 76 15.27 -12.08 -5.44
CA VAL A 76 15.17 -12.25 -3.99
C VAL A 76 15.55 -13.68 -3.58
N ALA A 77 15.07 -14.68 -4.29
CA ALA A 77 15.38 -16.08 -4.01
C ALA A 77 16.87 -16.38 -4.14
N THR A 78 17.51 -15.89 -5.22
CA THR A 78 18.94 -16.12 -5.48
C THR A 78 19.83 -15.36 -4.49
N THR A 79 19.45 -14.13 -4.09
CA THR A 79 20.30 -13.28 -3.25
C THR A 79 20.16 -13.58 -1.76
N PHE A 80 18.94 -13.90 -1.32
CA PHE A 80 18.62 -14.01 0.11
C PHE A 80 18.01 -15.35 0.52
N GLU A 81 17.61 -16.20 -0.44
CA GLU A 81 16.95 -17.49 -0.24
C GLU A 81 15.65 -17.43 0.56
N ARG A 82 15.15 -16.22 0.84
CA ARG A 82 13.96 -15.99 1.68
C ARG A 82 13.33 -14.63 1.45
N CYS A 83 12.03 -14.56 1.76
CA CYS A 83 11.31 -13.31 1.95
C CYS A 83 10.57 -13.41 3.29
N ASP A 84 10.87 -12.51 4.23
CA ASP A 84 10.20 -12.51 5.55
C ASP A 84 9.02 -11.54 5.55
N VAL A 85 9.11 -10.44 4.78
CA VAL A 85 8.07 -9.42 4.71
C VAL A 85 7.89 -8.97 3.25
N LEU A 86 6.64 -8.93 2.80
CA LEU A 86 6.25 -8.31 1.55
C LEU A 86 5.38 -7.08 1.84
N ILE A 87 5.82 -5.90 1.39
CA ILE A 87 5.06 -4.66 1.45
C ILE A 87 4.53 -4.35 0.04
N ASN A 88 3.28 -4.72 -0.22
CA ASN A 88 2.55 -4.30 -1.42
C ASN A 88 2.11 -2.85 -1.27
N ASN A 89 3.01 -1.92 -1.64
CA ASN A 89 2.78 -0.50 -1.49
C ASN A 89 2.57 0.22 -2.84
N ALA A 90 3.02 -0.35 -3.95
CA ALA A 90 2.81 0.23 -5.28
C ALA A 90 1.33 0.58 -5.49
N GLY A 91 1.08 1.81 -5.94
CA GLY A 91 -0.28 2.29 -6.17
C GLY A 91 -0.28 3.60 -6.93
N ILE A 92 -1.35 3.81 -7.66
CA ILE A 92 -1.62 5.06 -8.37
C ILE A 92 -2.96 5.65 -7.96
N ARG A 93 -3.07 6.94 -8.11
CA ARG A 93 -4.30 7.68 -7.89
C ARG A 93 -5.32 7.28 -8.97
N GLY A 94 -6.56 7.11 -8.59
CA GLY A 94 -7.68 6.89 -9.51
C GLY A 94 -8.77 7.92 -9.20
N GLY A 95 -8.58 9.16 -9.62
CA GLY A 95 -9.52 10.24 -9.37
C GLY A 95 -9.95 10.93 -10.67
N GLY A 96 -11.13 11.53 -10.61
CA GLY A 96 -11.80 12.21 -11.70
C GLY A 96 -13.27 11.81 -11.79
N PRO A 97 -14.11 12.57 -12.53
CA PRO A 97 -15.47 12.16 -12.82
C PRO A 97 -15.45 10.85 -13.62
N PHE A 98 -16.21 9.86 -13.19
CA PHE A 98 -16.18 8.54 -13.81
C PHE A 98 -16.59 8.56 -15.29
N GLU A 99 -17.55 9.42 -15.63
CA GLU A 99 -18.11 9.56 -16.97
C GLU A 99 -17.12 10.14 -18.00
N THR A 100 -16.08 10.83 -17.56
CA THR A 100 -15.06 11.45 -18.44
C THR A 100 -13.68 10.82 -18.29
N THR A 101 -13.53 9.87 -17.38
CA THR A 101 -12.24 9.22 -17.17
C THR A 101 -12.00 8.16 -18.24
N ASP A 102 -10.83 8.21 -18.86
CA ASP A 102 -10.39 7.28 -19.89
C ASP A 102 -10.40 5.82 -19.40
N ILE A 103 -10.84 4.90 -20.25
CA ILE A 103 -10.98 3.47 -19.89
C ILE A 103 -9.61 2.79 -19.66
N GLU A 104 -8.58 3.18 -20.42
CA GLU A 104 -7.21 2.69 -20.22
C GLU A 104 -6.67 3.11 -18.85
N TYR A 105 -6.99 4.35 -18.43
CA TYR A 105 -6.61 4.81 -17.10
C TYR A 105 -7.35 4.05 -15.99
N LEU A 106 -8.66 3.79 -16.16
CA LEU A 106 -9.42 2.95 -15.20
C LEU A 106 -8.82 1.55 -15.08
N ASN A 107 -8.50 0.91 -16.22
CA ASN A 107 -7.86 -0.40 -16.25
C ASN A 107 -6.49 -0.36 -15.54
N ARG A 108 -5.67 0.65 -15.84
CA ARG A 108 -4.37 0.81 -15.18
C ARG A 108 -4.47 0.96 -13.67
N VAL A 109 -5.50 1.65 -13.17
CA VAL A 109 -5.73 1.75 -11.72
C VAL A 109 -6.03 0.37 -11.12
N VAL A 110 -6.82 -0.46 -11.79
CA VAL A 110 -7.10 -1.83 -11.38
C VAL A 110 -5.82 -2.68 -11.41
N ASP A 111 -5.06 -2.60 -12.49
CA ASP A 111 -3.85 -3.40 -12.68
C ASP A 111 -2.79 -3.09 -11.61
N VAL A 112 -2.53 -1.80 -11.35
CA VAL A 112 -1.52 -1.42 -10.35
C VAL A 112 -2.02 -1.69 -8.93
N ASN A 113 -3.23 -1.20 -8.58
CA ASN A 113 -3.69 -1.14 -7.21
C ASN A 113 -4.26 -2.46 -6.68
N LEU A 114 -4.70 -3.36 -7.56
CA LEU A 114 -5.29 -4.65 -7.18
C LEU A 114 -4.54 -5.82 -7.78
N ARG A 115 -4.44 -5.92 -9.12
CA ARG A 115 -3.80 -7.05 -9.77
C ARG A 115 -2.33 -7.19 -9.35
N GLY A 116 -1.58 -6.08 -9.25
CA GLY A 116 -0.19 -6.08 -8.76
C GLY A 116 -0.07 -6.63 -7.33
N VAL A 117 -1.01 -6.29 -6.44
CA VAL A 117 -1.06 -6.85 -5.07
C VAL A 117 -1.31 -8.35 -5.08
N VAL A 118 -2.25 -8.82 -5.93
CA VAL A 118 -2.56 -10.25 -6.08
C VAL A 118 -1.35 -11.02 -6.60
N LEU A 119 -0.72 -10.53 -7.67
CA LEU A 119 0.45 -11.17 -8.29
C LEU A 119 1.65 -11.20 -7.34
N GLY A 120 1.99 -10.07 -6.73
CA GLY A 120 3.08 -9.98 -5.75
C GLY A 120 2.86 -10.95 -4.59
N THR A 121 1.67 -10.95 -4.00
CA THR A 121 1.30 -11.88 -2.94
C THR A 121 1.47 -13.33 -3.39
N LYS A 122 0.92 -13.69 -4.55
CA LYS A 122 0.97 -15.07 -5.06
C LYS A 122 2.39 -15.57 -5.33
N LEU A 123 3.26 -14.70 -5.85
CA LEU A 123 4.65 -15.05 -6.19
C LEU A 123 5.55 -15.19 -4.96
N PHE A 124 5.37 -14.35 -3.93
CA PHE A 124 6.21 -14.39 -2.74
C PHE A 124 5.71 -15.34 -1.64
N LEU A 125 4.42 -15.69 -1.64
CA LEU A 125 3.80 -16.55 -0.64
C LEU A 125 4.50 -17.93 -0.50
N PRO A 126 4.91 -18.65 -1.57
CA PRO A 126 5.60 -19.93 -1.43
C PRO A 126 6.88 -19.87 -0.57
N MET A 127 7.66 -18.77 -0.68
CA MET A 127 8.87 -18.58 0.11
C MET A 127 8.58 -18.46 1.61
N MET A 128 7.43 -17.85 1.96
CA MET A 128 6.98 -17.72 3.34
C MET A 128 6.40 -19.04 3.86
N LEU A 129 5.57 -19.73 3.06
CA LEU A 129 4.97 -21.02 3.41
C LEU A 129 6.03 -22.10 3.66
N GLY A 130 7.09 -22.16 2.84
CA GLY A 130 8.20 -23.10 3.02
C GLY A 130 8.93 -22.92 4.36
N ARG A 131 8.79 -21.76 4.99
CA ARG A 131 9.38 -21.43 6.29
C ARG A 131 8.37 -21.44 7.45
N GLY A 132 7.08 -21.58 7.16
CA GLY A 132 6.00 -21.50 8.15
C GLY A 132 5.92 -20.13 8.85
N ARG A 133 6.45 -19.06 8.24
CA ARG A 133 6.43 -17.71 8.79
C ARG A 133 6.61 -16.64 7.72
N GLY A 134 5.91 -15.55 7.87
CA GLY A 134 6.00 -14.38 6.98
C GLY A 134 4.98 -13.32 7.35
N HIS A 135 5.13 -12.14 6.80
CA HIS A 135 4.16 -11.06 6.96
C HIS A 135 3.94 -10.33 5.63
N ILE A 136 2.72 -10.36 5.13
CA ILE A 136 2.30 -9.61 3.95
C ILE A 136 1.56 -8.36 4.44
N VAL A 137 2.05 -7.19 4.06
CA VAL A 137 1.41 -5.90 4.37
C VAL A 137 0.93 -5.26 3.08
N ASN A 138 -0.37 -5.08 2.95
CA ASN A 138 -0.99 -4.44 1.81
C ASN A 138 -1.35 -3.00 2.16
N VAL A 139 -0.75 -2.03 1.47
CA VAL A 139 -1.07 -0.61 1.65
C VAL A 139 -2.36 -0.30 0.88
N ALA A 140 -3.47 -0.34 1.61
CA ALA A 140 -4.79 0.01 1.10
C ALA A 140 -5.03 1.52 1.23
N SER A 141 -6.14 1.93 1.83
CA SER A 141 -6.51 3.33 2.10
C SER A 141 -7.79 3.37 2.93
N LEU A 142 -8.07 4.47 3.60
CA LEU A 142 -9.43 4.74 4.09
C LEU A 142 -10.48 4.76 2.97
N ALA A 143 -10.09 5.06 1.71
CA ALA A 143 -10.96 4.88 0.56
C ALA A 143 -11.35 3.42 0.31
N GLY A 144 -10.66 2.45 0.92
CA GLY A 144 -11.05 1.04 0.98
C GLY A 144 -12.11 0.73 2.05
N ARG A 145 -12.49 1.71 2.84
CA ARG A 145 -13.54 1.62 3.86
C ARG A 145 -14.68 2.61 3.61
N PHE A 146 -14.38 3.72 2.93
CA PHE A 146 -15.34 4.77 2.59
C PHE A 146 -15.21 5.10 1.11
N ALA A 147 -16.26 4.80 0.33
CA ALA A 147 -16.28 5.20 -1.06
C ALA A 147 -16.35 6.73 -1.17
N THR A 148 -15.49 7.31 -2.00
CA THR A 148 -15.38 8.75 -2.17
C THR A 148 -15.84 9.13 -3.58
N PRO A 149 -16.80 10.05 -3.74
CA PRO A 149 -17.16 10.61 -5.04
C PRO A 149 -15.92 11.21 -5.74
N GLY A 150 -15.80 10.99 -7.06
CA GLY A 150 -14.62 11.38 -7.83
C GLY A 150 -13.40 10.47 -7.67
N ALA A 151 -13.54 9.34 -6.92
CA ALA A 151 -12.52 8.32 -6.78
C ALA A 151 -13.12 6.91 -6.81
N ALA A 152 -14.10 6.68 -7.68
CA ALA A 152 -14.88 5.44 -7.72
C ALA A 152 -14.02 4.20 -7.91
N ILE A 153 -13.20 4.16 -8.98
CA ILE A 153 -12.35 3.00 -9.28
C ILE A 153 -11.24 2.82 -8.22
N TYR A 154 -10.65 3.91 -7.74
CA TYR A 154 -9.67 3.84 -6.65
C TYR A 154 -10.30 3.25 -5.38
N SER A 155 -11.48 3.74 -4.98
CA SER A 155 -12.19 3.21 -3.83
C SER A 155 -12.54 1.72 -4.01
N ALA A 156 -12.97 1.31 -5.21
CA ALA A 156 -13.25 -0.09 -5.52
C ALA A 156 -12.01 -0.96 -5.36
N THR A 157 -10.85 -0.55 -5.94
CA THR A 157 -9.60 -1.32 -5.81
C THR A 157 -9.13 -1.41 -4.36
N LYS A 158 -9.24 -0.33 -3.58
CA LYS A 158 -8.82 -0.33 -2.17
C LYS A 158 -9.77 -1.13 -1.27
N HIS A 159 -11.08 -1.16 -1.54
CA HIS A 159 -12.01 -2.10 -0.88
C HIS A 159 -11.64 -3.56 -1.20
N ALA A 160 -11.33 -3.86 -2.46
CA ALA A 160 -10.91 -5.20 -2.87
C ALA A 160 -9.61 -5.65 -2.16
N VAL A 161 -8.61 -4.76 -2.02
CA VAL A 161 -7.37 -5.05 -1.29
C VAL A 161 -7.64 -5.32 0.20
N VAL A 162 -8.55 -4.58 0.83
CA VAL A 162 -8.92 -4.83 2.23
C VAL A 162 -9.59 -6.19 2.37
N ALA A 163 -10.58 -6.50 1.52
CA ALA A 163 -11.27 -7.78 1.53
C ALA A 163 -10.32 -8.97 1.26
N LEU A 164 -9.43 -8.82 0.27
CA LEU A 164 -8.37 -9.80 -0.01
C LEU A 164 -7.47 -10.04 1.21
N SER A 165 -7.06 -8.96 1.88
CA SER A 165 -6.18 -9.05 3.06
C SER A 165 -6.85 -9.79 4.21
N GLU A 166 -8.13 -9.51 4.46
CA GLU A 166 -8.92 -10.17 5.52
C GLU A 166 -9.11 -11.66 5.22
N ALA A 167 -9.50 -12.01 3.98
CA ALA A 167 -9.64 -13.40 3.58
C ALA A 167 -8.31 -14.18 3.72
N LEU A 168 -7.22 -13.62 3.20
CA LEU A 168 -5.89 -14.24 3.29
C LEU A 168 -5.38 -14.33 4.74
N TYR A 169 -5.72 -13.40 5.61
CA TYR A 169 -5.39 -13.50 7.03
C TYR A 169 -5.97 -14.78 7.65
N HIS A 170 -7.23 -15.08 7.37
CA HIS A 170 -7.88 -16.30 7.88
C HIS A 170 -7.36 -17.58 7.20
N GLU A 171 -7.06 -17.56 5.91
CA GLU A 171 -6.54 -18.70 5.17
C GLU A 171 -5.09 -19.06 5.54
N LEU A 172 -4.26 -18.06 5.80
CA LEU A 172 -2.81 -18.19 5.95
C LEU A 172 -2.35 -18.11 7.40
N GLY A 173 -3.14 -17.54 8.30
CA GLY A 173 -2.83 -17.46 9.73
C GLY A 173 -2.49 -18.83 10.35
N PRO A 174 -3.29 -19.90 10.13
CA PRO A 174 -2.97 -21.24 10.61
C PRO A 174 -1.66 -21.81 10.04
N LYS A 175 -1.13 -21.22 8.95
CA LYS A 175 0.15 -21.61 8.31
C LYS A 175 1.32 -20.73 8.76
N GLY A 176 1.11 -19.86 9.76
CA GLY A 176 2.13 -18.99 10.32
C GLY A 176 2.39 -17.70 9.52
N ILE A 177 1.52 -17.35 8.56
CA ILE A 177 1.68 -16.16 7.73
C ILE A 177 0.67 -15.10 8.18
N LEU A 178 1.18 -13.92 8.56
CA LEU A 178 0.33 -12.77 8.86
C LEU A 178 0.02 -12.00 7.57
N VAL A 179 -1.21 -11.50 7.48
CA VAL A 179 -1.61 -10.59 6.40
C VAL A 179 -2.29 -9.38 7.03
N THR A 180 -1.85 -8.18 6.65
CA THR A 180 -2.38 -6.93 7.22
C THR A 180 -2.71 -5.93 6.13
N SER A 181 -3.91 -5.37 6.14
CA SER A 181 -4.20 -4.14 5.40
C SER A 181 -3.89 -2.92 6.26
N VAL A 182 -3.06 -2.03 5.75
CA VAL A 182 -2.82 -0.70 6.34
C VAL A 182 -3.65 0.30 5.55
N ASN A 183 -4.52 1.04 6.24
CA ASN A 183 -5.48 1.96 5.63
C ASN A 183 -5.16 3.42 6.01
N PRO A 184 -4.23 4.09 5.30
CA PRO A 184 -3.94 5.50 5.53
C PRO A 184 -5.12 6.39 5.12
N GLY A 185 -5.33 7.47 5.87
CA GLY A 185 -6.09 8.62 5.43
C GLY A 185 -5.34 9.43 4.38
N PHE A 186 -5.83 10.64 4.14
CA PHE A 186 -5.17 11.50 3.17
C PHE A 186 -3.79 11.94 3.66
N SER A 187 -2.78 11.63 2.87
CA SER A 187 -1.39 11.98 3.13
C SER A 187 -0.75 12.41 1.79
N PRO A 188 -0.26 13.66 1.70
CA PRO A 188 0.33 14.16 0.47
C PRO A 188 1.66 13.46 0.20
N THR A 189 1.79 12.91 -1.00
CA THR A 189 3.03 12.32 -1.53
C THR A 189 3.19 12.73 -2.98
N GLU A 190 4.33 12.43 -3.61
CA GLU A 190 4.57 12.72 -5.03
C GLU A 190 3.45 12.15 -5.94
N GLY A 191 3.04 10.90 -5.72
CA GLY A 191 1.96 10.26 -6.49
C GLY A 191 0.55 10.70 -6.10
N PHE A 192 0.41 11.40 -4.97
CA PHE A 192 -0.86 11.87 -4.41
C PHE A 192 -0.72 13.30 -3.89
N PRO A 193 -0.48 14.29 -4.79
CA PRO A 193 -0.28 15.68 -4.36
C PRO A 193 -1.52 16.22 -3.66
N ALA A 194 -1.30 17.19 -2.78
CA ALA A 194 -2.36 17.86 -2.05
C ALA A 194 -3.22 18.70 -3.00
N THR A 195 -4.44 18.26 -3.27
CA THR A 195 -5.43 19.01 -4.03
C THR A 195 -6.57 19.41 -3.09
N GLY A 196 -6.70 20.69 -2.83
CA GLY A 196 -7.77 21.27 -2.02
C GLY A 196 -7.57 21.21 -0.49
N PRO A 197 -8.51 21.78 0.30
CA PRO A 197 -8.47 21.77 1.75
C PRO A 197 -8.76 20.37 2.29
N SER A 198 -7.85 19.80 3.07
CA SER A 198 -8.07 18.57 3.82
C SER A 198 -8.14 18.90 5.31
N ILE A 199 -9.17 18.37 5.98
CA ILE A 199 -9.40 18.58 7.41
C ILE A 199 -8.32 17.85 8.25
N VAL A 200 -7.81 16.73 7.74
CA VAL A 200 -6.76 15.93 8.39
C VAL A 200 -5.74 15.50 7.34
N ARG A 201 -4.55 16.05 7.41
CA ARG A 201 -3.40 15.59 6.61
C ARG A 201 -2.48 14.78 7.51
N LEU A 202 -2.12 13.58 7.05
CA LEU A 202 -1.13 12.76 7.72
C LEU A 202 0.26 13.07 7.18
N ASP A 203 1.24 13.04 8.05
CA ASP A 203 2.64 13.00 7.62
C ASP A 203 2.92 11.65 6.95
N PRO A 204 3.46 11.61 5.73
CA PRO A 204 3.87 10.36 5.09
C PRO A 204 4.80 9.51 5.95
N ASP A 205 5.61 10.11 6.77
CA ASP A 205 6.54 9.42 7.66
C ASP A 205 5.81 8.71 8.82
N ASP A 206 4.68 9.23 9.31
CA ASP A 206 3.84 8.53 10.29
C ASP A 206 3.23 7.25 9.72
N VAL A 207 2.87 7.26 8.43
CA VAL A 207 2.38 6.07 7.73
C VAL A 207 3.50 5.04 7.59
N ALA A 208 4.69 5.45 7.17
CA ALA A 208 5.85 4.58 7.06
C ALA A 208 6.24 3.97 8.42
N LYS A 209 6.22 4.78 9.49
CA LYS A 209 6.44 4.32 10.87
C LYS A 209 5.39 3.28 11.27
N LEU A 210 4.11 3.52 10.96
CA LEU A 210 3.04 2.58 11.26
C LEU A 210 3.27 1.23 10.55
N ILE A 211 3.66 1.23 9.28
CA ILE A 211 3.95 -0.01 8.52
C ILE A 211 5.05 -0.82 9.21
N VAL A 212 6.14 -0.16 9.61
CA VAL A 212 7.24 -0.83 10.33
C VAL A 212 6.78 -1.37 11.68
N ASP A 213 5.98 -0.61 12.42
CA ASP A 213 5.43 -1.04 13.71
C ASP A 213 4.44 -2.22 13.58
N VAL A 214 3.63 -2.24 12.50
CA VAL A 214 2.75 -3.37 12.16
C VAL A 214 3.57 -4.64 12.01
N VAL A 215 4.65 -4.60 11.26
CA VAL A 215 5.53 -5.77 11.06
C VAL A 215 6.20 -6.19 12.37
N ARG A 216 6.77 -5.23 13.11
CA ARG A 216 7.46 -5.49 14.39
C ARG A 216 6.53 -6.15 15.41
N LYS A 217 5.30 -5.64 15.55
CA LYS A 217 4.31 -6.11 16.52
C LYS A 217 3.49 -7.32 16.06
N GLY A 218 3.50 -7.64 14.76
CA GLY A 218 2.63 -8.67 14.18
C GLY A 218 1.16 -8.26 14.22
N THR A 219 0.85 -6.97 13.99
CA THR A 219 -0.54 -6.49 13.97
C THR A 219 -1.25 -6.97 12.72
N ALA A 220 -2.40 -7.62 12.88
CA ALA A 220 -3.27 -8.10 11.81
C ALA A 220 -4.72 -8.20 12.32
N PRO A 221 -5.74 -8.29 11.47
CA PRO A 221 -5.71 -8.25 10.01
C PRO A 221 -5.68 -6.84 9.43
N GLU A 222 -5.96 -5.82 10.22
CA GLU A 222 -6.17 -4.47 9.72
C GLU A 222 -5.75 -3.39 10.70
N ILE A 223 -5.28 -2.27 10.15
CA ILE A 223 -5.06 -1.05 10.92
C ILE A 223 -5.33 0.19 10.05
N SER A 224 -6.07 1.15 10.62
CA SER A 224 -6.34 2.45 9.99
C SER A 224 -5.61 3.58 10.71
N ILE A 225 -5.19 4.59 9.96
CA ILE A 225 -4.63 5.82 10.50
C ILE A 225 -5.30 7.04 9.85
N PRO A 226 -5.91 7.98 10.62
CA PRO A 226 -6.09 7.99 12.07
C PRO A 226 -7.02 6.87 12.57
N ARG A 227 -6.71 6.31 13.72
CA ARG A 227 -7.51 5.22 14.32
C ARG A 227 -8.98 5.60 14.60
N ALA A 228 -9.23 6.87 14.92
CA ALA A 228 -10.58 7.36 15.18
C ALA A 228 -11.53 7.16 13.98
N LEU A 229 -11.01 7.17 12.75
CA LEU A 229 -11.83 6.96 11.55
C LEU A 229 -12.26 5.49 11.38
N ALA A 230 -11.64 4.54 12.07
CA ALA A 230 -12.12 3.16 12.10
C ALA A 230 -13.52 3.07 12.77
N ALA A 231 -13.81 3.90 13.77
CA ALA A 231 -15.12 3.95 14.42
C ALA A 231 -16.25 4.41 13.47
N LEU A 232 -15.93 5.23 12.46
CA LEU A 232 -16.90 5.65 11.45
C LEU A 232 -17.38 4.49 10.55
N GLN A 233 -16.68 3.38 10.49
CA GLN A 233 -17.14 2.17 9.77
C GLN A 233 -18.39 1.59 10.45
N ALA A 234 -18.40 1.50 11.77
CA ALA A 234 -19.58 1.05 12.51
C ALA A 234 -20.78 1.94 12.17
N PHE A 235 -20.58 3.27 12.13
CA PHE A 235 -21.62 4.21 11.74
C PHE A 235 -22.13 3.97 10.31
N ARG A 236 -21.23 3.71 9.33
CA ARG A 236 -21.62 3.38 7.96
C ARG A 236 -22.51 2.15 7.88
N VAL A 237 -22.16 1.10 8.64
CA VAL A 237 -22.85 -0.19 8.59
C VAL A 237 -24.15 -0.16 9.40
N LEU A 238 -24.14 0.46 10.58
CA LEU A 238 -25.28 0.47 11.49
C LEU A 238 -26.32 1.52 11.16
N THR A 239 -25.91 2.61 10.50
CA THR A 239 -26.81 3.74 10.17
C THR A 239 -26.68 4.18 8.71
N PRO A 240 -26.92 3.29 7.72
CA PRO A 240 -26.68 3.58 6.30
C PRO A 240 -27.42 4.85 5.79
N PRO A 241 -28.64 5.18 6.18
CA PRO A 241 -29.32 6.38 5.71
C PRO A 241 -28.63 7.68 6.13
N LEU A 242 -28.17 7.75 7.39
CA LEU A 242 -27.47 8.92 7.92
C LEU A 242 -26.10 9.09 7.26
N TYR A 243 -25.39 7.99 7.05
CA TYR A 243 -24.13 7.97 6.31
C TYR A 243 -24.31 8.51 4.89
N ARG A 244 -25.30 8.00 4.15
CA ARG A 244 -25.61 8.44 2.76
C ARG A 244 -25.99 9.91 2.70
N TRP A 245 -26.76 10.40 3.65
CA TRP A 245 -27.10 11.81 3.75
C TRP A 245 -25.86 12.70 3.96
N GLY A 246 -24.97 12.31 4.90
CA GLY A 246 -23.71 13.01 5.15
C GLY A 246 -22.78 13.06 3.95
N VAL A 247 -22.55 11.90 3.29
CA VAL A 247 -21.73 11.82 2.07
C VAL A 247 -22.35 12.64 0.93
N GLY A 248 -23.66 12.58 0.75
CA GLY A 248 -24.37 13.34 -0.27
C GLY A 248 -24.27 14.87 -0.05
N THR A 249 -24.20 15.32 1.20
CA THR A 249 -24.01 16.73 1.54
C THR A 249 -22.59 17.21 1.23
N ILE A 250 -21.58 16.40 1.56
CA ILE A 250 -20.18 16.69 1.22
C ILE A 250 -19.99 16.69 -0.30
N SER A 251 -20.59 15.73 -1.01
CA SER A 251 -20.51 15.61 -2.47
C SER A 251 -21.12 16.82 -3.19
N ARG A 252 -22.23 17.36 -2.68
CA ARG A 252 -22.86 18.58 -3.25
C ARG A 252 -21.96 19.81 -3.09
N ARG A 253 -21.28 19.98 -1.96
CA ARG A 253 -20.31 21.05 -1.75
C ARG A 253 -19.11 20.96 -2.69
N TYR A 254 -18.71 19.73 -3.08
CA TYR A 254 -17.62 19.50 -4.04
C TYR A 254 -18.00 19.90 -5.47
N ARG A 255 -19.29 19.79 -5.84
CA ARG A 255 -19.79 20.21 -7.18
C ARG A 255 -20.01 21.71 -7.29
N SER A 256 -20.30 22.40 -6.19
CA SER A 256 -20.55 23.85 -6.17
C SER A 256 -19.28 24.70 -6.01
N GLY A 257 -18.14 24.09 -5.76
CA GLY A 257 -16.87 24.76 -5.50
C GLY A 257 -15.81 24.50 -6.60
N GLY A 258 -16.07 24.98 -7.84
CA GLY A 258 -15.01 25.26 -8.80
C GLY A 258 -14.65 24.15 -9.75
N SER A 259 -14.98 24.37 -11.01
CA SER A 259 -14.14 23.96 -12.14
C SER A 259 -12.79 24.68 -11.99
N PRO A 260 -11.64 24.01 -12.01
CA PRO A 260 -10.40 24.70 -12.33
C PRO A 260 -10.44 24.91 -13.85
N GLU A 261 -10.68 26.11 -14.26
CA GLU A 261 -10.30 26.59 -15.58
C GLU A 261 -8.78 26.65 -15.67
N GLY A 262 -8.22 26.14 -16.79
CA GLY A 262 -6.83 26.29 -17.20
C GLY A 262 -6.04 25.02 -17.22
#